data_87559c2fefa2765acc60a62a5bd9bfa1
#
_entry.id   87559c2fefa2765acc60a62a5bd9bfa1
#
_cell.length_a   1.000
_cell.length_b   1.000
_cell.length_c   1.000
_cell.angle_alpha   90.00
_cell.angle_beta   90.00
_cell.angle_gamma   90.00
#
_symmetry.space_group_name_H-M   'P 1'
#
loop_
_entity.id
_entity.type
_entity.pdbx_description
1 polymer ?
#
loop_
_entity_poly.entity_id
_entity_poly.type
_entity_poly.pdbx_seq_one_letter_code
_entity_poly.pdbx_strand_id
1 'polypeptide(L)'
;MKLVDTKDAVGTVLCHDITQIIKGVTKDARFRKGHVVKEEDIPVLLSLGKDHLYVWEAGDDMLHENDAARILCDLCKNEGMKESEVKEGKIELSAEYDGLLKIDKEKLFTVNSFGQMMIATRSGNTPVKAGDKLAGTRIIPLVIEKDKMQEVKDRVGDTPILSLLPYKKKKAVILATGNEVYYHRIEDTFTPVVAEKIKEYGAEVTSTKQLPDDNELLTKTILEAIENGAEMVLCTGGMSVDPDDKTPLAIKNTGADIISYGAPVLPGAMFLLAYYKKGDKMIPIMGLPGCVMYSCLLYTSPSPRD
;
A
#
# COMPACT_ATOMS: atom_id res chain seq x y z
N MET A 1 20.22 -32.07 -1.69
CA MET A 1 19.73 -32.08 -3.07
C MET A 1 20.87 -32.50 -3.98
N LYS A 2 20.65 -33.44 -4.90
CA LYS A 2 21.67 -33.98 -5.77
C LYS A 2 21.27 -33.77 -7.22
N LEU A 3 22.24 -33.42 -8.06
CA LEU A 3 22.10 -33.44 -9.52
C LEU A 3 22.37 -34.88 -9.99
N VAL A 4 21.43 -35.46 -10.71
CA VAL A 4 21.56 -36.79 -11.28
C VAL A 4 21.32 -36.75 -12.80
N ASP A 5 21.93 -37.62 -13.56
CA ASP A 5 21.56 -37.84 -14.96
C ASP A 5 20.11 -38.37 -15.02
N THR A 6 19.32 -37.86 -15.94
CA THR A 6 17.91 -38.25 -16.07
C THR A 6 17.73 -39.75 -16.25
N LYS A 7 18.67 -40.42 -16.95
CA LYS A 7 18.63 -41.85 -17.15
C LYS A 7 18.80 -42.66 -15.87
N ASP A 8 19.48 -42.07 -14.87
CA ASP A 8 19.77 -42.71 -13.60
C ASP A 8 18.78 -42.25 -12.50
N ALA A 9 17.76 -41.44 -12.86
CA ALA A 9 16.86 -40.81 -11.91
C ALA A 9 15.69 -41.70 -11.47
N VAL A 10 15.52 -42.90 -11.99
CA VAL A 10 14.40 -43.80 -11.64
C VAL A 10 14.39 -44.07 -10.15
N GLY A 11 13.21 -43.94 -9.50
CA GLY A 11 13.01 -44.11 -8.08
C GLY A 11 13.37 -42.90 -7.23
N THR A 12 13.94 -41.84 -7.83
CA THR A 12 14.22 -40.59 -7.10
C THR A 12 13.00 -39.65 -7.10
N VAL A 13 13.00 -38.67 -6.21
CA VAL A 13 11.89 -37.71 -6.05
C VAL A 13 12.29 -36.36 -6.65
N LEU A 14 11.47 -35.82 -7.55
CA LEU A 14 11.70 -34.50 -8.13
C LEU A 14 11.61 -33.39 -7.10
N CYS A 15 12.59 -32.50 -7.13
CA CYS A 15 12.66 -31.33 -6.20
C CYS A 15 11.79 -30.17 -6.65
N HIS A 16 11.39 -30.10 -7.92
CA HIS A 16 10.65 -28.97 -8.52
C HIS A 16 9.72 -29.44 -9.62
N ASP A 17 8.81 -28.55 -10.01
CA ASP A 17 7.92 -28.78 -11.14
C ASP A 17 8.71 -28.72 -12.45
N ILE A 18 8.41 -29.65 -13.36
CA ILE A 18 8.93 -29.65 -14.73
C ILE A 18 7.82 -29.24 -15.66
N THR A 19 7.93 -28.02 -16.17
CA THR A 19 6.92 -27.40 -17.04
C THR A 19 7.07 -27.87 -18.47
N GLN A 20 5.96 -28.20 -19.12
CA GLN A 20 5.85 -28.41 -20.55
C GLN A 20 5.18 -27.22 -21.21
N ILE A 21 5.77 -26.69 -22.26
CA ILE A 21 5.22 -25.60 -23.07
C ILE A 21 5.00 -26.09 -24.47
N ILE A 22 3.72 -26.17 -24.88
CA ILE A 22 3.34 -26.47 -26.28
C ILE A 22 2.47 -25.31 -26.74
N LYS A 23 2.94 -24.56 -27.73
CA LYS A 23 2.27 -23.36 -28.24
C LYS A 23 0.82 -23.65 -28.61
N GLY A 24 -0.11 -22.96 -27.99
CA GLY A 24 -1.55 -23.10 -28.26
C GLY A 24 -2.23 -24.30 -27.56
N VAL A 25 -1.50 -25.14 -26.84
CA VAL A 25 -2.02 -26.37 -26.22
C VAL A 25 -1.86 -26.34 -24.69
N THR A 26 -0.64 -26.18 -24.16
CA THR A 26 -0.38 -26.22 -22.74
C THR A 26 0.85 -25.38 -22.34
N LYS A 27 0.75 -24.79 -21.13
CA LYS A 27 1.87 -24.21 -20.39
C LYS A 27 1.65 -24.54 -18.91
N ASP A 28 1.87 -25.80 -18.56
CA ASP A 28 1.68 -26.28 -17.19
C ASP A 28 2.76 -27.30 -16.81
N ALA A 29 2.83 -27.63 -15.51
CA ALA A 29 3.71 -28.65 -14.99
C ALA A 29 3.32 -30.03 -15.54
N ARG A 30 4.23 -30.63 -16.28
CA ARG A 30 4.10 -32.03 -16.74
C ARG A 30 4.37 -33.01 -15.59
N PHE A 31 5.38 -32.70 -14.80
CA PHE A 31 5.69 -33.40 -13.57
C PHE A 31 5.73 -32.38 -12.43
N ARG A 32 5.14 -32.72 -11.31
CA ARG A 32 5.11 -31.84 -10.14
C ARG A 32 6.19 -32.22 -9.15
N LYS A 33 6.64 -31.28 -8.34
CA LYS A 33 7.48 -31.52 -7.17
C LYS A 33 6.92 -32.69 -6.35
N GLY A 34 7.78 -33.56 -5.90
CA GLY A 34 7.37 -34.75 -5.14
C GLY A 34 6.99 -35.96 -6.03
N HIS A 35 7.02 -35.81 -7.35
CA HIS A 35 6.82 -36.93 -8.27
C HIS A 35 8.00 -37.90 -8.15
N VAL A 36 7.70 -39.18 -7.95
CA VAL A 36 8.70 -40.25 -8.00
C VAL A 36 8.94 -40.61 -9.45
N VAL A 37 10.16 -40.41 -9.93
CA VAL A 37 10.53 -40.66 -11.33
C VAL A 37 10.43 -42.18 -11.62
N LYS A 38 9.68 -42.52 -12.65
CA LYS A 38 9.49 -43.88 -13.13
C LYS A 38 10.26 -44.08 -14.46
N GLU A 39 10.43 -45.32 -14.82
CA GLU A 39 11.11 -45.69 -16.09
C GLU A 39 10.39 -45.08 -17.31
N GLU A 40 9.06 -45.04 -17.29
CA GLU A 40 8.19 -44.44 -18.33
C GLU A 40 8.33 -42.92 -18.46
N ASP A 41 8.83 -42.24 -17.43
CA ASP A 41 9.01 -40.78 -17.42
C ASP A 41 10.31 -40.35 -18.14
N ILE A 42 11.31 -41.21 -18.18
CA ILE A 42 12.63 -40.87 -18.70
C ILE A 42 12.56 -40.35 -20.15
N PRO A 43 11.87 -41.02 -21.10
CA PRO A 43 11.77 -40.50 -22.48
C PRO A 43 11.04 -39.13 -22.51
N VAL A 44 10.05 -38.92 -21.68
CA VAL A 44 9.31 -37.65 -21.62
C VAL A 44 10.20 -36.54 -21.08
N LEU A 45 10.93 -36.78 -19.98
CA LEU A 45 11.86 -35.83 -19.38
C LEU A 45 12.96 -35.42 -20.37
N LEU A 46 13.55 -36.38 -21.08
CA LEU A 46 14.54 -36.10 -22.11
C LEU A 46 13.94 -35.29 -23.26
N SER A 47 12.69 -35.59 -23.68
CA SER A 47 12.00 -34.82 -24.73
C SER A 47 11.72 -33.38 -24.35
N LEU A 48 11.67 -33.08 -23.03
CA LEU A 48 11.54 -31.73 -22.48
C LEU A 48 12.90 -31.02 -22.29
N GLY A 49 13.99 -31.63 -22.80
CA GLY A 49 15.35 -31.10 -22.70
C GLY A 49 15.94 -31.20 -21.28
N LYS A 50 15.48 -32.16 -20.51
CA LYS A 50 15.97 -32.39 -19.16
C LYS A 50 16.96 -33.55 -19.13
N ASP A 51 18.22 -33.27 -19.46
CA ASP A 51 19.29 -34.25 -19.40
C ASP A 51 19.72 -34.57 -17.99
N HIS A 52 19.53 -33.61 -17.06
CA HIS A 52 19.82 -33.73 -15.64
C HIS A 52 18.62 -33.28 -14.80
N LEU A 53 18.44 -33.89 -13.64
CA LEU A 53 17.38 -33.59 -12.70
C LEU A 53 17.97 -33.29 -11.32
N TYR A 54 17.37 -32.31 -10.64
CA TYR A 54 17.57 -32.13 -9.23
C TYR A 54 16.63 -33.04 -8.46
N VAL A 55 17.20 -33.96 -7.71
CA VAL A 55 16.47 -34.91 -6.86
C VAL A 55 16.73 -34.67 -5.39
N TRP A 56 15.74 -35.01 -4.59
CA TRP A 56 15.82 -34.81 -3.15
C TRP A 56 16.75 -35.84 -2.51
N GLU A 57 17.81 -35.37 -1.88
CA GLU A 57 18.48 -36.06 -0.81
C GLU A 57 18.15 -35.30 0.47
N ALA A 58 17.52 -35.96 1.44
CA ALA A 58 17.13 -35.34 2.68
C ALA A 58 18.36 -34.89 3.49
N GLY A 59 18.70 -33.61 3.31
CA GLY A 59 19.51 -32.88 4.30
C GLY A 59 18.55 -32.07 5.17
N ASP A 60 18.58 -32.27 6.47
CA ASP A 60 17.68 -31.60 7.42
C ASP A 60 17.93 -30.10 7.55
N ASP A 61 18.95 -29.55 6.90
CA ASP A 61 19.44 -28.17 6.99
C ASP A 61 18.92 -27.23 5.87
N MET A 62 18.22 -27.75 4.88
CA MET A 62 17.74 -26.99 3.72
C MET A 62 16.22 -26.92 3.67
N LEU A 63 15.71 -25.80 3.15
CA LEU A 63 14.29 -25.61 2.79
C LEU A 63 14.15 -25.56 1.27
N HIS A 64 13.09 -26.15 0.78
CA HIS A 64 12.68 -25.95 -0.61
C HIS A 64 12.15 -24.53 -0.82
N GLU A 65 12.32 -23.97 -2.03
CA GLU A 65 11.89 -22.60 -2.37
C GLU A 65 10.44 -22.31 -1.97
N ASN A 66 9.53 -23.27 -2.13
CA ASN A 66 8.12 -23.09 -1.78
C ASN A 66 7.87 -22.99 -0.27
N ASP A 67 8.62 -23.72 0.54
CA ASP A 67 8.50 -23.68 2.01
C ASP A 67 9.12 -22.39 2.54
N ALA A 68 10.26 -22.00 2.00
CA ALA A 68 10.90 -20.73 2.32
C ALA A 68 10.08 -19.51 1.85
N ALA A 69 9.39 -19.63 0.69
CA ALA A 69 8.48 -18.58 0.21
C ALA A 69 7.32 -18.32 1.17
N ARG A 70 6.80 -19.36 1.84
CA ARG A 70 5.76 -19.21 2.89
C ARG A 70 6.29 -18.42 4.07
N ILE A 71 7.49 -18.74 4.56
CA ILE A 71 8.15 -17.99 5.63
C ILE A 71 8.30 -16.52 5.25
N LEU A 72 8.76 -16.25 4.03
CA LEU A 72 8.95 -14.89 3.53
C LEU A 72 7.61 -14.13 3.39
N CYS A 73 6.56 -14.82 2.96
CA CYS A 73 5.22 -14.27 2.87
C CYS A 73 4.66 -13.93 4.26
N ASP A 74 4.86 -14.80 5.26
CA ASP A 74 4.39 -14.57 6.64
C ASP A 74 5.07 -13.37 7.30
N LEU A 75 6.35 -13.12 7.00
CA LEU A 75 7.04 -11.90 7.44
C LEU A 75 6.50 -10.63 6.75
N CYS A 76 5.91 -10.80 5.58
CA CYS A 76 5.48 -9.69 4.75
C CYS A 76 4.08 -9.21 5.09
N LYS A 77 3.13 -10.12 5.27
CA LYS A 77 1.69 -9.84 5.32
C LYS A 77 1.15 -9.48 6.71
N ASN A 78 0.05 -8.72 6.72
CA ASN A 78 -0.86 -8.62 7.86
C ASN A 78 -2.31 -8.91 7.45
N GLU A 79 -3.27 -8.65 8.34
CA GLU A 79 -4.69 -8.75 8.07
C GLU A 79 -5.12 -7.94 6.84
N GLY A 80 -6.12 -8.44 6.10
CA GLY A 80 -6.63 -7.80 4.88
C GLY A 80 -5.80 -8.03 3.63
N MET A 81 -4.88 -8.97 3.67
CA MET A 81 -4.05 -9.35 2.53
C MET A 81 -4.28 -10.81 2.15
N LYS A 82 -4.68 -11.02 0.89
CA LYS A 82 -4.89 -12.34 0.30
C LYS A 82 -3.62 -12.82 -0.40
N GLU A 83 -3.21 -14.05 -0.09
CA GLU A 83 -2.11 -14.74 -0.74
C GLU A 83 -2.56 -15.44 -2.02
N SER A 84 -1.67 -15.48 -3.01
CA SER A 84 -1.78 -16.43 -4.12
C SER A 84 -1.34 -17.83 -3.69
N GLU A 85 -1.63 -18.83 -4.50
CA GLU A 85 -0.94 -20.11 -4.39
C GLU A 85 0.57 -19.92 -4.58
N VAL A 86 1.36 -20.74 -3.85
CA VAL A 86 2.81 -20.74 -4.03
C VAL A 86 3.18 -21.45 -5.32
N LYS A 87 4.01 -20.80 -6.13
CA LYS A 87 4.50 -21.38 -7.39
C LYS A 87 5.94 -20.93 -7.64
N GLU A 88 6.84 -21.89 -7.83
CA GLU A 88 8.25 -21.61 -8.15
C GLU A 88 8.89 -20.62 -7.17
N GLY A 89 8.70 -20.86 -5.85
CA GLY A 89 9.23 -20.00 -4.80
C GLY A 89 8.62 -18.60 -4.72
N LYS A 90 7.47 -18.36 -5.39
CA LYS A 90 6.79 -17.06 -5.45
C LYS A 90 5.42 -17.11 -4.82
N ILE A 91 5.09 -16.07 -4.05
CA ILE A 91 3.74 -15.78 -3.54
C ILE A 91 3.46 -14.29 -3.79
N GLU A 92 2.26 -13.99 -4.30
CA GLU A 92 1.77 -12.63 -4.48
C GLU A 92 0.75 -12.28 -3.39
N LEU A 93 0.80 -11.05 -2.88
CA LEU A 93 -0.15 -10.49 -1.93
C LEU A 93 -1.04 -9.48 -2.61
N SER A 94 -2.34 -9.58 -2.40
CA SER A 94 -3.35 -8.65 -2.91
C SER A 94 -4.20 -8.08 -1.78
N ALA A 95 -4.71 -6.85 -1.92
CA ALA A 95 -5.58 -6.22 -0.96
C ALA A 95 -6.96 -6.89 -0.95
N GLU A 96 -7.53 -7.16 0.23
CA GLU A 96 -8.90 -7.65 0.38
C GLU A 96 -9.93 -6.51 0.46
N TYR A 97 -9.49 -5.31 0.82
CA TYR A 97 -10.33 -4.11 0.92
C TYR A 97 -9.55 -2.84 0.54
N ASP A 98 -10.28 -1.76 0.31
CA ASP A 98 -9.71 -0.45 0.04
C ASP A 98 -9.05 0.12 1.29
N GLY A 99 -7.83 0.64 1.16
CA GLY A 99 -7.10 1.14 2.31
C GLY A 99 -5.79 1.84 1.97
N LEU A 100 -5.04 2.16 3.02
CA LEU A 100 -3.71 2.74 2.92
C LEU A 100 -2.65 1.66 3.11
N LEU A 101 -1.81 1.45 2.11
CA LEU A 101 -0.66 0.56 2.21
C LEU A 101 0.47 1.27 2.96
N LYS A 102 0.94 0.64 4.04
CA LYS A 102 2.13 1.06 4.79
C LYS A 102 3.22 0.01 4.60
N ILE A 103 4.46 0.46 4.54
CA ILE A 103 5.64 -0.41 4.38
C ILE A 103 6.69 0.01 5.39
N ASP A 104 7.19 -0.96 6.16
CA ASP A 104 8.39 -0.80 6.95
C ASP A 104 9.61 -0.93 6.02
N LYS A 105 10.17 0.21 5.66
CA LYS A 105 11.27 0.28 4.69
C LYS A 105 12.55 -0.35 5.21
N GLU A 106 12.81 -0.27 6.51
CA GLU A 106 14.02 -0.82 7.13
C GLU A 106 13.99 -2.35 7.11
N LYS A 107 12.85 -2.93 7.48
CA LYS A 107 12.65 -4.37 7.40
C LYS A 107 12.69 -4.90 5.97
N LEU A 108 12.02 -4.19 5.05
CA LEU A 108 12.05 -4.53 3.62
C LEU A 108 13.49 -4.52 3.08
N PHE A 109 14.25 -3.48 3.41
CA PHE A 109 15.67 -3.38 3.04
C PHE A 109 16.49 -4.51 3.66
N THR A 110 16.26 -4.82 4.94
CA THR A 110 16.93 -5.91 5.65
C THR A 110 16.74 -7.23 4.89
N VAL A 111 15.50 -7.63 4.58
CA VAL A 111 15.23 -8.87 3.84
C VAL A 111 15.92 -8.87 2.48
N ASN A 112 15.77 -7.81 1.71
CA ASN A 112 16.32 -7.74 0.36
C ASN A 112 17.87 -7.70 0.35
N SER A 113 18.49 -7.36 1.47
CA SER A 113 19.96 -7.35 1.61
C SER A 113 20.57 -8.73 1.89
N PHE A 114 19.77 -9.73 2.27
CA PHE A 114 20.28 -11.09 2.52
C PHE A 114 20.73 -11.82 1.25
N GLY A 115 20.28 -11.37 0.07
CA GLY A 115 20.49 -12.09 -1.18
C GLY A 115 19.70 -13.41 -1.24
N GLN A 116 19.55 -14.00 -2.41
CA GLN A 116 18.81 -15.23 -2.66
C GLN A 116 17.30 -15.17 -2.36
N MET A 117 16.79 -14.05 -1.88
CA MET A 117 15.38 -13.77 -1.65
C MET A 117 15.06 -12.32 -1.98
N MET A 118 13.80 -12.05 -2.26
CA MET A 118 13.34 -10.69 -2.55
C MET A 118 11.87 -10.50 -2.20
N ILE A 119 11.54 -9.29 -1.78
CA ILE A 119 10.19 -8.77 -1.66
C ILE A 119 10.11 -7.52 -2.53
N ALA A 120 9.29 -7.55 -3.56
CA ALA A 120 8.97 -6.39 -4.39
C ALA A 120 7.59 -5.86 -3.98
N THR A 121 7.47 -4.54 -3.77
CA THR A 121 6.24 -3.91 -3.28
C THR A 121 5.82 -2.73 -4.15
N ARG A 122 4.55 -2.31 -4.04
CA ARG A 122 4.14 -0.97 -4.45
C ARG A 122 4.79 0.08 -3.52
N SER A 123 4.69 1.35 -3.86
CA SER A 123 5.11 2.43 -2.96
C SER A 123 4.27 2.44 -1.68
N GLY A 124 4.95 2.63 -0.55
CA GLY A 124 4.27 2.83 0.73
C GLY A 124 3.60 4.21 0.84
N ASN A 125 2.67 4.33 1.77
CA ASN A 125 1.83 5.51 1.99
C ASN A 125 0.96 5.86 0.77
N THR A 126 0.53 4.85 0.01
CA THR A 126 -0.35 5.02 -1.15
C THR A 126 -1.69 4.35 -0.93
N PRO A 127 -2.78 4.93 -1.47
CA PRO A 127 -4.08 4.29 -1.48
C PRO A 127 -4.06 3.06 -2.38
N VAL A 128 -4.76 2.03 -1.97
CA VAL A 128 -4.98 0.80 -2.73
C VAL A 128 -6.44 0.41 -2.70
N LYS A 129 -6.88 -0.30 -3.72
CA LYS A 129 -8.24 -0.84 -3.85
C LYS A 129 -8.24 -2.35 -3.63
N ALA A 130 -9.39 -2.89 -3.22
CA ALA A 130 -9.60 -4.32 -3.16
C ALA A 130 -9.20 -4.99 -4.49
N GLY A 131 -8.41 -6.06 -4.42
CA GLY A 131 -7.85 -6.76 -5.57
C GLY A 131 -6.52 -6.22 -6.09
N ASP A 132 -6.07 -5.05 -5.65
CA ASP A 132 -4.76 -4.52 -6.05
C ASP A 132 -3.63 -5.42 -5.56
N LYS A 133 -2.64 -5.68 -6.41
CA LYS A 133 -1.41 -6.36 -6.01
C LYS A 133 -0.56 -5.43 -5.15
N LEU A 134 -0.21 -5.88 -3.94
CA LEU A 134 0.55 -5.12 -2.95
C LEU A 134 2.03 -5.44 -2.99
N ALA A 135 2.34 -6.75 -3.06
CA ALA A 135 3.70 -7.26 -3.06
C ALA A 135 3.81 -8.62 -3.76
N GLY A 136 5.02 -8.98 -4.13
CA GLY A 136 5.40 -10.32 -4.53
C GLY A 136 6.66 -10.72 -3.78
N THR A 137 6.62 -11.88 -3.14
CA THR A 137 7.79 -12.49 -2.50
C THR A 137 8.37 -13.56 -3.39
N ARG A 138 9.69 -13.75 -3.37
CA ARG A 138 10.36 -14.79 -4.14
C ARG A 138 11.62 -15.28 -3.45
N ILE A 139 11.78 -16.59 -3.46
CA ILE A 139 13.07 -17.26 -3.20
C ILE A 139 13.72 -17.53 -4.56
N ILE A 140 14.98 -17.12 -4.72
CA ILE A 140 15.68 -17.20 -6.00
C ILE A 140 16.24 -18.60 -6.26
N PRO A 141 16.96 -19.25 -5.32
CA PRO A 141 17.44 -20.62 -5.51
C PRO A 141 16.32 -21.63 -5.24
N LEU A 142 16.43 -22.80 -5.82
CA LEU A 142 15.49 -23.91 -5.62
C LEU A 142 15.45 -24.40 -4.15
N VAL A 143 16.56 -24.28 -3.46
CA VAL A 143 16.70 -24.57 -2.03
C VAL A 143 17.53 -23.48 -1.34
N ILE A 144 17.22 -23.23 -0.07
CA ILE A 144 17.88 -22.22 0.76
C ILE A 144 18.12 -22.80 2.16
N GLU A 145 19.16 -22.35 2.83
CA GLU A 145 19.52 -22.78 4.17
C GLU A 145 18.47 -22.39 5.20
N LYS A 146 18.07 -23.32 6.08
CA LYS A 146 17.14 -23.07 7.19
C LYS A 146 17.64 -21.97 8.10
N ASP A 147 18.91 -22.01 8.45
CA ASP A 147 19.53 -21.05 9.35
C ASP A 147 19.47 -19.63 8.78
N LYS A 148 19.65 -19.49 7.46
CA LYS A 148 19.51 -18.21 6.79
C LYS A 148 18.07 -17.66 6.88
N MET A 149 17.07 -18.52 6.68
CA MET A 149 15.67 -18.12 6.84
C MET A 149 15.32 -17.78 8.29
N GLN A 150 15.93 -18.48 9.26
CA GLN A 150 15.77 -18.17 10.67
C GLN A 150 16.42 -16.83 11.01
N GLU A 151 17.63 -16.56 10.52
CA GLU A 151 18.30 -15.28 10.73
C GLU A 151 17.48 -14.10 10.18
N VAL A 152 16.85 -14.27 9.00
CA VAL A 152 15.93 -13.27 8.44
C VAL A 152 14.76 -13.00 9.38
N LYS A 153 14.13 -14.06 9.91
CA LYS A 153 13.02 -13.93 10.87
C LYS A 153 13.46 -13.16 12.12
N ASP A 154 14.59 -13.51 12.67
CA ASP A 154 15.11 -12.90 13.91
C ASP A 154 15.41 -11.41 13.71
N ARG A 155 15.94 -11.02 12.55
CA ARG A 155 16.23 -9.61 12.24
C ARG A 155 14.99 -8.78 11.90
N VAL A 156 14.00 -9.38 11.27
CA VAL A 156 12.73 -8.70 10.94
C VAL A 156 11.83 -8.60 12.16
N GLY A 157 11.85 -9.61 13.04
CA GLY A 157 11.02 -9.69 14.24
C GLY A 157 9.54 -9.95 13.91
N ASP A 158 8.69 -9.83 14.93
CA ASP A 158 7.31 -10.33 14.89
C ASP A 158 6.31 -9.40 14.18
N THR A 159 6.66 -8.13 13.94
CA THR A 159 5.73 -7.21 13.27
C THR A 159 5.89 -7.28 11.75
N PRO A 160 4.79 -7.29 10.98
CA PRO A 160 4.84 -7.47 9.53
C PRO A 160 5.52 -6.31 8.81
N ILE A 161 6.10 -6.61 7.65
CA ILE A 161 6.74 -5.60 6.77
C ILE A 161 5.69 -4.71 6.12
N LEU A 162 4.54 -5.27 5.74
CA LEU A 162 3.43 -4.55 5.14
C LEU A 162 2.28 -4.44 6.12
N SER A 163 1.54 -3.33 6.04
CA SER A 163 0.28 -3.15 6.76
C SER A 163 -0.73 -2.51 5.82
N LEU A 164 -1.90 -3.11 5.72
CA LEU A 164 -3.04 -2.54 5.03
C LEU A 164 -3.99 -1.96 6.08
N LEU A 165 -4.10 -0.62 6.09
CA LEU A 165 -4.94 0.11 7.02
C LEU A 165 -6.26 0.46 6.35
N PRO A 166 -7.41 -0.02 6.84
CA PRO A 166 -8.71 0.32 6.26
C PRO A 166 -9.01 1.81 6.48
N TYR A 167 -9.70 2.41 5.52
CA TYR A 167 -10.18 3.77 5.69
C TYR A 167 -11.20 3.85 6.81
N LYS A 168 -11.06 4.88 7.65
CA LYS A 168 -12.02 5.15 8.73
C LYS A 168 -13.09 6.10 8.21
N LYS A 169 -14.34 5.69 8.30
CA LYS A 169 -15.47 6.58 8.04
C LYS A 169 -15.40 7.77 8.99
N LYS A 170 -15.42 8.97 8.43
CA LYS A 170 -15.34 10.23 9.16
C LYS A 170 -16.49 11.14 8.75
N LYS A 171 -17.11 11.81 9.74
CA LYS A 171 -18.07 12.89 9.52
C LYS A 171 -17.29 14.16 9.20
N ALA A 172 -17.40 14.63 7.99
CA ALA A 172 -16.69 15.80 7.50
C ALA A 172 -17.61 17.02 7.33
N VAL A 173 -17.09 18.17 7.66
CA VAL A 173 -17.72 19.46 7.36
C VAL A 173 -16.82 20.22 6.40
N ILE A 174 -17.41 20.81 5.34
CA ILE A 174 -16.69 21.62 4.37
C ILE A 174 -17.13 23.08 4.55
N LEU A 175 -16.16 23.96 4.72
CA LEU A 175 -16.35 25.40 4.85
C LEU A 175 -15.66 26.09 3.66
N ALA A 176 -16.45 26.70 2.78
CA ALA A 176 -15.93 27.48 1.68
C ALA A 176 -15.91 28.96 2.05
N THR A 177 -14.74 29.60 2.01
CA THR A 177 -14.60 31.04 2.25
C THR A 177 -14.37 31.77 0.94
N GLY A 178 -14.79 32.99 0.87
CA GLY A 178 -14.66 33.88 -0.27
C GLY A 178 -15.86 34.80 -0.37
N ASN A 179 -15.63 36.10 -0.38
CA ASN A 179 -16.69 37.09 -0.53
C ASN A 179 -17.43 36.94 -1.85
N GLU A 180 -16.75 36.49 -2.91
CA GLU A 180 -17.33 36.28 -4.23
C GLU A 180 -18.34 35.13 -4.25
N VAL A 181 -18.07 34.06 -3.49
CA VAL A 181 -18.97 32.91 -3.35
C VAL A 181 -20.10 33.25 -2.37
N TYR A 182 -19.75 33.85 -1.24
CA TYR A 182 -20.70 34.18 -0.18
C TYR A 182 -21.80 35.15 -0.65
N TYR A 183 -21.42 36.16 -1.43
CA TYR A 183 -22.37 37.13 -2.02
C TYR A 183 -22.97 36.69 -3.36
N HIS A 184 -22.80 35.40 -3.72
CA HIS A 184 -23.33 34.81 -4.95
C HIS A 184 -22.92 35.55 -6.25
N ARG A 185 -21.70 36.09 -6.26
CA ARG A 185 -21.11 36.71 -7.45
C ARG A 185 -20.60 35.66 -8.43
N ILE A 186 -20.15 34.54 -7.89
CA ILE A 186 -19.78 33.33 -8.61
C ILE A 186 -20.36 32.10 -7.90
N GLU A 187 -20.45 30.98 -8.62
CA GLU A 187 -20.87 29.69 -8.06
C GLU A 187 -19.74 28.99 -7.33
N ASP A 188 -20.06 28.31 -6.22
CA ASP A 188 -19.09 27.47 -5.49
C ASP A 188 -18.82 26.18 -6.25
N THR A 189 -17.68 26.12 -6.90
CA THR A 189 -17.21 24.94 -7.63
C THR A 189 -16.27 24.07 -6.78
N PHE A 190 -15.81 24.54 -5.63
CA PHE A 190 -14.86 23.82 -4.76
C PHE A 190 -15.54 22.77 -3.90
N THR A 191 -16.61 23.12 -3.22
CA THR A 191 -17.31 22.21 -2.30
C THR A 191 -17.71 20.90 -2.95
N PRO A 192 -18.32 20.85 -4.16
CA PRO A 192 -18.66 19.59 -4.80
C PRO A 192 -17.47 18.70 -5.07
N VAL A 193 -16.37 19.27 -5.57
CA VAL A 193 -15.14 18.53 -5.90
C VAL A 193 -14.49 17.95 -4.63
N VAL A 194 -14.42 18.74 -3.56
CA VAL A 194 -13.88 18.27 -2.28
C VAL A 194 -14.75 17.15 -1.71
N ALA A 195 -16.08 17.29 -1.78
CA ALA A 195 -17.02 16.28 -1.29
C ALA A 195 -16.86 14.94 -2.02
N GLU A 196 -16.70 14.95 -3.34
CA GLU A 196 -16.42 13.73 -4.10
C GLU A 196 -15.09 13.08 -3.71
N LYS A 197 -14.03 13.89 -3.60
CA LYS A 197 -12.69 13.38 -3.24
C LYS A 197 -12.65 12.69 -1.88
N ILE A 198 -13.25 13.28 -0.85
CA ILE A 198 -13.23 12.67 0.47
C ILE A 198 -14.12 11.44 0.58
N LYS A 199 -15.19 11.40 -0.23
CA LYS A 199 -16.08 10.24 -0.32
C LYS A 199 -15.36 8.98 -0.83
N GLU A 200 -14.38 9.14 -1.73
CA GLU A 200 -13.53 8.04 -2.20
C GLU A 200 -12.80 7.34 -1.06
N TYR A 201 -12.52 8.06 0.03
CA TYR A 201 -11.85 7.54 1.23
C TYR A 201 -12.84 7.20 2.36
N GLY A 202 -14.12 7.10 2.06
CA GLY A 202 -15.16 6.69 3.00
C GLY A 202 -15.62 7.78 3.97
N ALA A 203 -15.24 9.04 3.77
CA ALA A 203 -15.76 10.15 4.57
C ALA A 203 -17.18 10.55 4.14
N GLU A 204 -18.00 10.92 5.10
CA GLU A 204 -19.36 11.42 4.91
C GLU A 204 -19.42 12.94 5.12
N VAL A 205 -19.82 13.71 4.10
CA VAL A 205 -20.05 15.15 4.27
C VAL A 205 -21.39 15.35 4.96
N THR A 206 -21.35 15.80 6.20
CA THR A 206 -22.54 16.02 7.03
C THR A 206 -23.08 17.44 6.90
N SER A 207 -22.24 18.40 6.53
CA SER A 207 -22.63 19.79 6.34
C SER A 207 -21.64 20.53 5.45
N THR A 208 -22.14 21.50 4.72
CA THR A 208 -21.35 22.48 3.96
C THR A 208 -21.83 23.88 4.30
N LYS A 209 -20.92 24.85 4.41
CA LYS A 209 -21.25 26.26 4.61
C LYS A 209 -20.37 27.14 3.75
N GLN A 210 -20.97 28.20 3.22
CA GLN A 210 -20.27 29.29 2.56
C GLN A 210 -20.15 30.46 3.54
N LEU A 211 -18.98 31.05 3.65
CA LEU A 211 -18.66 32.12 4.61
C LEU A 211 -17.94 33.25 3.90
N PRO A 212 -18.14 34.51 4.36
CA PRO A 212 -17.33 35.62 3.89
C PRO A 212 -15.88 35.49 4.41
N ASP A 213 -14.98 36.31 3.90
CA ASP A 213 -13.57 36.36 4.34
C ASP A 213 -13.44 37.04 5.72
N ASP A 214 -14.03 36.41 6.72
CA ASP A 214 -14.04 36.83 8.11
C ASP A 214 -13.43 35.74 8.99
N ASN A 215 -12.26 36.03 9.57
CA ASN A 215 -11.52 35.06 10.37
C ASN A 215 -12.21 34.71 11.68
N GLU A 216 -12.93 35.63 12.32
CA GLU A 216 -13.63 35.39 13.59
C GLU A 216 -14.84 34.49 13.36
N LEU A 217 -15.62 34.79 12.32
CA LEU A 217 -16.77 33.97 11.92
C LEU A 217 -16.32 32.57 11.50
N LEU A 218 -15.25 32.45 10.71
CA LEU A 218 -14.72 31.14 10.29
C LEU A 218 -14.21 30.34 11.51
N THR A 219 -13.45 30.97 12.40
CA THR A 219 -12.97 30.35 13.67
C THR A 219 -14.15 29.78 14.46
N LYS A 220 -15.15 30.61 14.68
CA LYS A 220 -16.38 30.22 15.41
C LYS A 220 -17.09 29.06 14.70
N THR A 221 -17.23 29.12 13.39
CA THR A 221 -17.91 28.07 12.61
C THR A 221 -17.16 26.75 12.65
N ILE A 222 -15.82 26.76 12.62
CA ILE A 222 -14.99 25.55 12.80
C ILE A 222 -15.28 24.92 14.16
N LEU A 223 -15.24 25.71 15.23
CA LEU A 223 -15.49 25.21 16.58
C LEU A 223 -16.92 24.69 16.75
N GLU A 224 -17.92 25.40 16.22
CA GLU A 224 -19.32 24.92 16.21
C GLU A 224 -19.47 23.59 15.45
N ALA A 225 -18.81 23.43 14.30
CA ALA A 225 -18.84 22.17 13.56
C ALA A 225 -18.26 21.01 14.39
N ILE A 226 -17.16 21.25 15.09
CA ILE A 226 -16.52 20.26 15.97
C ILE A 226 -17.43 19.93 17.15
N GLU A 227 -18.06 20.93 17.79
CA GLU A 227 -19.00 20.69 18.88
C GLU A 227 -20.22 19.89 18.42
N ASN A 228 -20.71 20.12 17.19
CA ASN A 228 -21.81 19.40 16.57
C ASN A 228 -21.41 18.01 16.03
N GLY A 229 -20.20 17.54 16.32
CA GLY A 229 -19.78 16.17 16.06
C GLY A 229 -19.03 15.95 14.75
N ALA A 230 -18.52 17.01 14.11
CA ALA A 230 -17.57 16.84 13.01
C ALA A 230 -16.30 16.11 13.49
N GLU A 231 -15.86 15.15 12.72
CA GLU A 231 -14.63 14.38 12.94
C GLU A 231 -13.50 14.81 11.99
N MET A 232 -13.80 15.73 11.08
CA MET A 232 -12.88 16.36 10.13
C MET A 232 -13.50 17.68 9.67
N VAL A 233 -12.69 18.73 9.56
CA VAL A 233 -13.11 20.01 8.98
C VAL A 233 -12.18 20.36 7.82
N LEU A 234 -12.77 20.70 6.68
CA LEU A 234 -12.08 21.07 5.45
C LEU A 234 -12.44 22.53 5.10
N CYS A 235 -11.44 23.39 5.02
CA CYS A 235 -11.61 24.79 4.67
C CYS A 235 -11.05 25.01 3.25
N THR A 236 -11.84 25.62 2.38
CA THR A 236 -11.43 26.01 1.02
C THR A 236 -11.57 27.52 0.88
N GLY A 237 -10.74 28.16 0.05
CA GLY A 237 -10.67 29.61 -0.10
C GLY A 237 -9.83 30.28 0.97
N GLY A 238 -9.38 31.50 0.72
CA GLY A 238 -8.56 32.29 1.63
C GLY A 238 -7.27 31.61 2.10
N MET A 239 -6.64 30.82 1.24
CA MET A 239 -5.44 30.01 1.59
C MET A 239 -4.15 30.53 0.95
N SER A 240 -4.20 31.57 0.15
CA SER A 240 -3.02 32.16 -0.49
C SER A 240 -2.30 33.16 0.45
N VAL A 241 -1.56 34.07 -0.10
CA VAL A 241 -0.74 35.04 0.66
C VAL A 241 -1.31 36.47 0.60
N ASP A 242 -2.50 36.63 0.05
CA ASP A 242 -3.13 37.94 -0.08
C ASP A 242 -3.63 38.44 1.29
N PRO A 243 -3.75 39.77 1.50
CA PRO A 243 -4.20 40.34 2.77
C PRO A 243 -5.58 39.87 3.24
N ASP A 244 -6.41 39.45 2.29
CA ASP A 244 -7.77 38.96 2.55
C ASP A 244 -7.83 37.45 2.81
N ASP A 245 -6.72 36.75 2.64
CA ASP A 245 -6.60 35.31 2.87
C ASP A 245 -6.46 35.02 4.37
N LYS A 246 -7.57 34.82 5.04
CA LYS A 246 -7.65 34.72 6.50
C LYS A 246 -7.85 33.31 7.02
N THR A 247 -7.99 32.32 6.16
CA THR A 247 -8.25 30.93 6.57
C THR A 247 -7.16 30.33 7.44
N PRO A 248 -5.86 30.49 7.18
CA PRO A 248 -4.81 30.00 8.08
C PRO A 248 -4.86 30.62 9.48
N LEU A 249 -5.16 31.93 9.56
CA LEU A 249 -5.32 32.64 10.81
C LEU A 249 -6.54 32.13 11.59
N ALA A 250 -7.66 31.92 10.91
CA ALA A 250 -8.87 31.38 11.53
C ALA A 250 -8.63 29.99 12.10
N ILE A 251 -7.95 29.09 11.38
CA ILE A 251 -7.58 27.76 11.87
C ILE A 251 -6.68 27.88 13.10
N LYS A 252 -5.67 28.74 13.08
CA LYS A 252 -4.80 29.00 14.24
C LYS A 252 -5.57 29.48 15.45
N ASN A 253 -6.54 30.38 15.27
CA ASN A 253 -7.36 30.96 16.34
C ASN A 253 -8.30 29.94 17.00
N THR A 254 -8.56 28.77 16.38
CA THR A 254 -9.28 27.68 17.04
C THR A 254 -8.53 27.08 18.22
N GLY A 255 -7.23 27.32 18.33
CA GLY A 255 -6.34 26.66 19.29
C GLY A 255 -5.87 25.27 18.82
N ALA A 256 -6.08 24.93 17.54
CA ALA A 256 -5.56 23.69 16.97
C ALA A 256 -4.03 23.74 16.79
N ASP A 257 -3.40 22.60 17.01
CA ASP A 257 -1.96 22.43 16.76
C ASP A 257 -1.70 22.34 15.26
N ILE A 258 -1.02 23.33 14.69
CA ILE A 258 -0.63 23.35 13.29
C ILE A 258 0.56 22.40 13.12
N ILE A 259 0.34 21.31 12.38
CA ILE A 259 1.37 20.30 12.07
C ILE A 259 2.19 20.73 10.87
N SER A 260 1.53 21.27 9.84
CA SER A 260 2.18 21.75 8.64
C SER A 260 1.40 22.90 8.03
N TYR A 261 2.09 23.95 7.64
CA TYR A 261 1.57 24.99 6.79
C TYR A 261 2.58 25.28 5.69
N GLY A 262 2.17 24.96 4.49
CA GLY A 262 3.04 24.92 3.34
C GLY A 262 3.68 23.54 3.10
N ALA A 263 3.94 23.25 1.86
CA ALA A 263 4.64 22.05 1.39
C ALA A 263 5.61 22.45 0.27
N PRO A 264 6.82 21.84 0.22
CA PRO A 264 7.81 22.17 -0.80
C PRO A 264 7.51 21.53 -2.16
N VAL A 265 6.24 21.59 -2.58
CA VAL A 265 5.75 21.02 -3.84
C VAL A 265 4.78 21.96 -4.51
N LEU A 266 4.76 21.95 -5.84
CA LEU A 266 3.79 22.66 -6.67
C LEU A 266 3.14 21.65 -7.64
N PRO A 267 1.81 21.73 -7.81
CA PRO A 267 0.83 22.60 -7.13
C PRO A 267 0.56 22.11 -5.69
N GLY A 268 0.08 23.01 -4.82
CA GLY A 268 -0.37 22.66 -3.46
C GLY A 268 0.49 23.22 -2.34
N ALA A 269 1.41 24.15 -2.65
CA ALA A 269 2.36 24.72 -1.68
C ALA A 269 1.70 25.29 -0.41
N MET A 270 0.46 25.75 -0.47
CA MET A 270 -0.23 26.40 0.65
C MET A 270 -1.15 25.44 1.46
N PHE A 271 -0.98 24.13 1.33
CA PHE A 271 -1.73 23.18 2.15
C PHE A 271 -1.44 23.35 3.64
N LEU A 272 -2.50 23.37 4.45
CA LEU A 272 -2.41 23.44 5.90
C LEU A 272 -3.06 22.22 6.55
N LEU A 273 -2.35 21.61 7.48
CA LEU A 273 -2.87 20.55 8.35
C LEU A 273 -2.72 20.97 9.81
N ALA A 274 -3.82 20.94 10.54
CA ALA A 274 -3.85 21.14 11.98
C ALA A 274 -4.69 20.06 12.65
N TYR A 275 -4.48 19.87 13.95
CA TYR A 275 -5.31 18.99 14.79
C TYR A 275 -5.88 19.75 15.98
N TYR A 276 -7.20 19.69 16.12
CA TYR A 276 -7.90 20.17 17.30
C TYR A 276 -8.12 19.04 18.28
N LYS A 277 -7.69 19.23 19.54
CA LYS A 277 -7.87 18.22 20.59
C LYS A 277 -9.22 18.41 21.28
N LYS A 278 -10.13 17.42 21.15
CA LYS A 278 -11.41 17.37 21.85
C LYS A 278 -11.46 16.11 22.73
N GLY A 279 -11.15 16.27 24.02
CA GLY A 279 -10.96 15.11 24.90
C GLY A 279 -9.81 14.23 24.42
N ASP A 280 -10.08 12.95 24.21
CA ASP A 280 -9.09 11.99 23.67
C ASP A 280 -9.03 11.92 22.13
N LYS A 281 -9.89 12.71 21.46
CA LYS A 281 -9.94 12.71 19.98
C LYS A 281 -9.11 13.85 19.41
N MET A 282 -8.35 13.53 18.36
CA MET A 282 -7.66 14.48 17.50
C MET A 282 -8.47 14.69 16.23
N ILE A 283 -9.01 15.89 16.04
CA ILE A 283 -9.86 16.23 14.89
C ILE A 283 -9.04 17.01 13.88
N PRO A 284 -8.80 16.47 12.69
CA PRO A 284 -8.05 17.17 11.65
C PRO A 284 -8.85 18.36 11.12
N ILE A 285 -8.17 19.49 10.99
CA ILE A 285 -8.62 20.68 10.28
C ILE A 285 -7.64 20.91 9.14
N MET A 286 -8.14 20.96 7.93
CA MET A 286 -7.32 21.14 6.74
C MET A 286 -7.69 22.41 6.00
N GLY A 287 -6.69 23.22 5.65
CA GLY A 287 -6.80 24.33 4.70
C GLY A 287 -6.35 23.86 3.33
N LEU A 288 -7.26 23.88 2.36
CA LEU A 288 -7.07 23.30 1.04
C LEU A 288 -6.72 24.39 0.02
N PRO A 289 -5.56 24.33 -0.64
CA PRO A 289 -5.20 25.28 -1.69
C PRO A 289 -6.03 25.04 -2.95
N GLY A 290 -6.10 26.05 -3.83
CA GLY A 290 -6.92 26.03 -5.06
C GLY A 290 -6.66 24.84 -5.98
N CYS A 291 -5.50 24.21 -5.92
CA CYS A 291 -5.19 23.02 -6.71
C CYS A 291 -6.03 21.80 -6.35
N VAL A 292 -6.79 21.83 -5.25
CA VAL A 292 -7.71 20.74 -4.88
C VAL A 292 -8.76 20.47 -5.96
N MET A 293 -9.05 21.46 -6.81
CA MET A 293 -9.95 21.32 -7.97
C MET A 293 -9.46 20.30 -9.00
N TYR A 294 -8.17 20.04 -9.03
CA TYR A 294 -7.55 19.15 -9.99
C TYR A 294 -7.01 17.91 -9.31
N SER A 295 -6.51 16.94 -10.09
CA SER A 295 -5.77 15.80 -9.56
C SER A 295 -4.39 16.27 -9.13
N CYS A 296 -4.32 16.84 -7.93
CA CYS A 296 -3.10 17.41 -7.38
C CYS A 296 -2.21 16.32 -6.78
N LEU A 297 -0.95 16.30 -7.18
CA LEU A 297 0.05 15.34 -6.71
C LEU A 297 0.34 15.41 -5.22
N LEU A 298 0.01 16.50 -4.56
CA LEU A 298 0.10 16.60 -3.10
C LEU A 298 -0.60 15.44 -2.38
N TYR A 299 -1.64 14.90 -2.99
CA TYR A 299 -2.44 13.83 -2.40
C TYR A 299 -2.14 12.45 -2.98
N THR A 300 -1.44 12.36 -4.10
CA THR A 300 -1.38 11.13 -4.87
C THR A 300 -0.01 10.59 -5.13
N SER A 301 1.02 11.41 -5.10
CA SER A 301 2.32 10.95 -5.51
C SER A 301 3.44 11.82 -5.03
N PRO A 302 4.56 11.27 -4.76
CA PRO A 302 5.81 11.93 -4.86
C PRO A 302 6.01 12.36 -6.30
N SER A 303 6.99 13.06 -6.53
CA SER A 303 7.36 13.55 -7.82
C SER A 303 7.10 12.58 -8.97
N PRO A 304 6.55 13.04 -10.02
CA PRO A 304 6.39 12.28 -11.22
C PRO A 304 7.67 12.22 -11.93
N ARG A 305 8.47 11.61 -11.57
CA ARG A 305 9.59 11.44 -12.20
C ARG A 305 10.33 12.39 -12.39
N ASP A 306 10.63 12.59 -11.86
CA ASP A 306 11.61 13.20 -12.15
C ASP A 306 12.65 12.41 -12.19
#